data_6f4d3e747db41bec0636a11854d8093b
#
_entry.id   6f4d3e747db41bec0636a11854d8093b
#
_cell.length_a   1.000
_cell.length_b   1.000
_cell.length_c   1.000
_cell.angle_alpha   90.00
_cell.angle_beta   90.00
_cell.angle_gamma   90.00
#
_symmetry.space_group_name_H-M   'P 1'
#
loop_
_entity.id
_entity.type
_entity.pdbx_description
1 polymer ?
#
loop_
_entity_poly.entity_id
_entity_poly.type
_entity_poly.pdbx_seq_one_letter_code
_entity_poly.pdbx_strand_id
1 'polypeptide(L)'
;MQSDLTSTSDVMAANRLEGPSAKRRFTSLFCSLLVLIGSWLGANPAAALDTAAGVGMQDKALFQERVDYTLTNQSEVDFHGQTLTNTSFAGATARGANFSGADLHGAIFTQGSFSDADFSDADLSDVLMDRADFTGTNLTNALLNGVIASGSSFAGASIEGADFSDALLDRDDVVRLCRDAEGVNPTTGIATRDSLEC
;
A
#
# COMPACT_ATOMS: atom_id res chain seq x y z
N MET A 1 41.39 -44.50 -22.63
CA MET A 1 40.86 -43.81 -23.79
C MET A 1 40.05 -42.65 -23.17
N GLN A 2 40.62 -41.54 -22.76
CA GLN A 2 41.11 -40.41 -23.55
C GLN A 2 40.12 -40.07 -24.65
N SER A 3 39.49 -38.91 -24.64
CA SER A 3 39.99 -37.53 -24.83
C SER A 3 38.84 -36.57 -24.46
N ASP A 4 39.02 -35.57 -23.63
CA ASP A 4 39.61 -34.29 -23.92
C ASP A 4 38.77 -33.31 -24.77
N LEU A 5 38.65 -32.17 -24.12
CA LEU A 5 38.87 -30.78 -24.59
C LEU A 5 37.60 -30.10 -25.13
N THR A 6 37.26 -28.88 -24.86
CA THR A 6 37.84 -27.59 -24.41
C THR A 6 36.68 -26.61 -24.32
N SER A 7 36.52 -25.80 -23.29
CA SER A 7 37.03 -24.44 -23.17
C SER A 7 36.71 -23.46 -24.31
N THR A 8 36.00 -22.45 -23.98
CA THR A 8 36.15 -21.03 -24.35
C THR A 8 35.08 -20.23 -23.56
N SER A 9 35.33 -19.55 -22.53
CA SER A 9 36.04 -18.28 -22.33
C SER A 9 35.66 -17.20 -23.31
N ASP A 10 35.26 -16.10 -22.68
CA ASP A 10 35.32 -14.72 -23.13
C ASP A 10 34.36 -14.23 -24.22
N VAL A 11 33.61 -13.20 -23.86
CA VAL A 11 33.76 -11.81 -24.34
C VAL A 11 32.81 -10.94 -23.55
N MET A 12 33.28 -10.23 -22.58
CA MET A 12 33.45 -8.76 -22.50
C MET A 12 32.58 -7.96 -23.48
N ALA A 13 31.72 -7.10 -22.94
CA ALA A 13 31.75 -5.70 -23.28
C ALA A 13 30.91 -4.86 -22.32
N ALA A 14 31.61 -4.15 -21.46
CA ALA A 14 31.12 -2.96 -20.79
C ALA A 14 30.69 -1.93 -21.83
N ASN A 15 29.48 -1.39 -21.73
CA ASN A 15 29.15 -0.15 -22.41
C ASN A 15 28.71 0.88 -21.39
N ARG A 16 29.70 1.60 -20.90
CA ARG A 16 29.60 2.81 -20.11
C ARG A 16 29.36 3.94 -21.09
N LEU A 17 28.19 4.51 -21.11
CA LEU A 17 27.94 5.79 -21.78
C LEU A 17 27.70 6.86 -20.73
N GLU A 18 28.77 7.53 -20.39
CA GLU A 18 28.76 8.82 -19.71
C GLU A 18 28.28 9.87 -20.73
N GLY A 19 27.22 10.58 -20.45
CA GLY A 19 26.77 11.74 -21.18
C GLY A 19 27.00 13.02 -20.36
N PRO A 20 27.35 14.13 -20.97
CA PRO A 20 28.06 15.24 -20.35
C PRO A 20 27.17 16.20 -19.57
N SER A 21 27.70 16.62 -18.42
CA SER A 21 27.18 17.71 -17.59
C SER A 21 27.28 19.05 -18.34
N ALA A 22 26.16 19.65 -18.64
CA ALA A 22 26.11 21.03 -19.14
C ALA A 22 25.89 21.99 -17.95
N LYS A 23 26.98 22.47 -17.37
CA LYS A 23 26.98 23.64 -16.52
C LYS A 23 26.76 24.88 -17.39
N ARG A 24 25.58 25.45 -17.38
CA ARG A 24 25.35 26.80 -17.89
C ARG A 24 25.56 27.80 -16.77
N ARG A 25 26.71 28.46 -16.81
CA ARG A 25 26.98 29.71 -16.11
C ARG A 25 26.25 30.82 -16.88
N PHE A 26 25.30 31.49 -16.23
CA PHE A 26 24.82 32.78 -16.69
C PHE A 26 25.55 33.88 -15.94
N THR A 27 26.37 34.56 -16.68
CA THR A 27 27.09 35.76 -16.28
C THR A 27 26.15 36.95 -16.24
N SER A 28 26.26 37.66 -15.15
CA SER A 28 25.79 39.03 -14.89
C SER A 28 26.11 39.97 -16.05
N LEU A 29 25.13 40.78 -16.42
CA LEU A 29 25.40 42.09 -17.06
C LEU A 29 24.49 43.12 -16.45
N PHE A 30 25.16 44.04 -15.76
CA PHE A 30 24.68 45.32 -15.26
C PHE A 30 24.08 46.14 -16.41
N CYS A 31 22.94 46.75 -16.17
CA CYS A 31 22.59 47.99 -16.84
C CYS A 31 21.88 48.91 -15.85
N SER A 32 22.68 49.82 -15.35
CA SER A 32 22.23 51.02 -14.63
C SER A 32 21.58 51.97 -15.64
N LEU A 33 20.40 52.45 -15.39
CA LEU A 33 19.98 53.79 -15.86
C LEU A 33 19.01 54.44 -14.87
N LEU A 34 19.49 55.52 -14.31
CA LEU A 34 18.79 56.55 -13.55
C LEU A 34 17.82 57.34 -14.43
N VAL A 35 16.60 57.58 -14.02
CA VAL A 35 15.83 58.76 -14.34
C VAL A 35 14.84 59.08 -13.21
N LEU A 36 15.08 60.03 -12.49
CA LEU A 36 14.52 61.27 -11.98
C LEU A 36 12.98 61.40 -11.94
N ILE A 37 12.49 61.61 -10.69
CA ILE A 37 11.60 62.67 -10.21
C ILE A 37 10.24 62.81 -10.91
N GLY A 38 9.22 62.57 -10.12
CA GLY A 38 7.86 63.03 -10.37
C GLY A 38 6.98 62.84 -9.15
N SER A 39 7.01 63.84 -8.26
CA SER A 39 6.05 64.01 -7.19
C SER A 39 4.64 64.17 -7.75
N TRP A 40 3.71 63.28 -7.38
CA TRP A 40 2.28 63.60 -7.42
C TRP A 40 1.59 63.05 -6.20
N LEU A 41 1.00 63.99 -5.50
CA LEU A 41 0.13 63.78 -4.33
C LEU A 41 -1.14 63.05 -4.73
N GLY A 42 -1.53 62.12 -3.89
CA GLY A 42 -2.94 61.92 -3.57
C GLY A 42 -3.71 60.94 -4.42
N ALA A 43 -3.86 59.77 -3.90
CA ALA A 43 -5.13 59.06 -3.72
C ALA A 43 -4.80 57.73 -3.06
N ASN A 44 -5.24 57.56 -1.82
CA ASN A 44 -5.39 56.23 -1.24
C ASN A 44 -6.35 55.42 -2.10
N PRO A 45 -5.93 54.33 -2.77
CA PRO A 45 -6.89 53.33 -3.11
C PRO A 45 -7.15 52.57 -1.82
N ALA A 46 -8.41 52.55 -1.45
CA ALA A 46 -8.96 51.69 -0.41
C ALA A 46 -8.27 50.33 -0.46
N ALA A 47 -7.74 49.89 0.66
CA ALA A 47 -7.34 48.51 0.86
C ALA A 47 -8.58 47.64 0.61
N ALA A 48 -8.69 47.16 -0.61
CA ALA A 48 -9.52 46.00 -0.87
C ALA A 48 -8.88 44.89 -0.05
N LEU A 49 -9.59 44.51 1.01
CA LEU A 49 -9.30 43.25 1.71
C LEU A 49 -9.34 42.13 0.69
N ASP A 50 -8.18 41.76 0.21
CA ASP A 50 -8.02 40.51 -0.52
C ASP A 50 -8.06 39.35 0.50
N THR A 51 -9.30 39.05 0.93
CA THR A 51 -9.61 37.90 1.77
C THR A 51 -9.59 36.60 0.99
N ALA A 52 -9.12 36.61 -0.25
CA ALA A 52 -9.09 35.40 -1.11
C ALA A 52 -7.73 34.68 -1.11
N ALA A 53 -6.70 35.20 -0.42
CA ALA A 53 -5.36 34.56 -0.47
C ALA A 53 -5.09 33.57 0.68
N GLY A 54 -6.06 33.25 1.51
CA GLY A 54 -5.87 32.41 2.70
C GLY A 54 -6.50 31.02 2.67
N VAL A 55 -7.32 30.70 1.67
CA VAL A 55 -8.10 29.44 1.68
C VAL A 55 -7.47 28.32 0.81
N GLY A 56 -6.43 28.64 0.05
CA GLY A 56 -5.88 27.69 -0.94
C GLY A 56 -4.78 26.75 -0.47
N MET A 57 -4.30 26.84 0.77
CA MET A 57 -3.14 26.03 1.22
C MET A 57 -3.45 25.04 2.35
N GLN A 58 -4.65 25.04 2.91
CA GLN A 58 -5.00 24.07 3.97
C GLN A 58 -5.86 22.91 3.48
N ASP A 59 -6.52 23.02 2.32
CA ASP A 59 -7.36 21.95 1.81
C ASP A 59 -6.56 20.78 1.18
N LYS A 60 -5.29 21.01 0.83
CA LYS A 60 -4.45 19.94 0.23
C LYS A 60 -3.99 18.88 1.24
N ALA A 61 -4.09 19.19 2.54
CA ALA A 61 -3.75 18.23 3.61
C ALA A 61 -4.94 17.35 4.03
N LEU A 62 -6.18 17.67 3.60
CA LEU A 62 -7.38 16.94 3.97
C LEU A 62 -7.83 15.93 2.90
N PHE A 63 -7.36 16.07 1.68
CA PHE A 63 -7.53 15.05 0.64
C PHE A 63 -6.24 14.23 0.57
N GLN A 64 -6.02 13.37 1.54
CA GLN A 64 -5.15 12.24 1.34
C GLN A 64 -5.76 11.48 0.18
N GLU A 65 -5.09 11.51 -0.97
CA GLU A 65 -5.51 10.83 -2.19
C GLU A 65 -5.59 9.34 -1.84
N ARG A 66 -6.78 8.86 -1.49
CA ARG A 66 -7.00 7.44 -1.22
C ARG A 66 -6.80 6.74 -2.55
N VAL A 67 -5.82 5.91 -2.60
CA VAL A 67 -5.67 5.01 -3.74
C VAL A 67 -6.90 4.11 -3.75
N ASP A 68 -7.54 3.97 -4.91
CA ASP A 68 -8.79 3.21 -5.07
C ASP A 68 -8.60 2.14 -6.14
N TYR A 69 -8.66 0.90 -5.72
CA TYR A 69 -8.55 -0.27 -6.58
C TYR A 69 -9.91 -0.96 -6.80
N THR A 70 -11.02 -0.26 -6.51
CA THR A 70 -12.38 -0.81 -6.66
C THR A 70 -12.59 -1.34 -8.08
N LEU A 71 -13.07 -2.59 -8.19
CA LEU A 71 -13.38 -3.28 -9.45
C LEU A 71 -12.18 -3.41 -10.42
N THR A 72 -10.96 -3.26 -9.94
CA THR A 72 -9.75 -3.38 -10.77
C THR A 72 -9.16 -4.80 -10.72
N ASN A 73 -8.29 -5.11 -11.69
CA ASN A 73 -7.51 -6.34 -11.67
C ASN A 73 -6.11 -6.04 -11.14
N GLN A 74 -5.80 -6.62 -9.98
CA GLN A 74 -4.55 -6.52 -9.27
C GLN A 74 -3.90 -7.91 -9.08
N SER A 75 -4.24 -8.89 -9.93
CA SER A 75 -3.68 -10.23 -9.83
C SER A 75 -2.16 -10.19 -10.00
N GLU A 76 -1.46 -10.92 -9.12
CA GLU A 76 0.01 -11.04 -9.11
C GLU A 76 0.75 -9.71 -8.88
N VAL A 77 0.05 -8.64 -8.49
CA VAL A 77 0.69 -7.35 -8.18
C VAL A 77 1.43 -7.43 -6.84
N ASP A 78 2.58 -6.78 -6.76
CA ASP A 78 3.39 -6.69 -5.55
C ASP A 78 3.04 -5.43 -4.74
N PHE A 79 2.40 -5.64 -3.60
CA PHE A 79 2.07 -4.63 -2.58
C PHE A 79 2.89 -4.83 -1.29
N HIS A 80 3.96 -5.64 -1.34
CA HIS A 80 4.76 -5.96 -0.16
C HIS A 80 5.17 -4.71 0.63
N GLY A 81 4.87 -4.72 1.93
CA GLY A 81 5.26 -3.67 2.87
C GLY A 81 4.69 -2.28 2.57
N GLN A 82 3.70 -2.15 1.69
CA GLN A 82 3.09 -0.86 1.36
C GLN A 82 2.10 -0.41 2.46
N THR A 83 1.95 0.91 2.60
CA THR A 83 0.91 1.50 3.44
C THR A 83 -0.34 1.74 2.60
N LEU A 84 -1.34 0.89 2.81
CA LEU A 84 -2.61 0.84 2.09
C LEU A 84 -3.81 1.05 3.04
N THR A 85 -3.58 1.80 4.12
CA THR A 85 -4.62 2.08 5.13
C THR A 85 -5.86 2.71 4.51
N ASN A 86 -7.04 2.19 4.89
CA ASN A 86 -8.33 2.66 4.37
C ASN A 86 -8.47 2.63 2.84
N THR A 87 -7.64 1.87 2.14
CA THR A 87 -7.69 1.71 0.68
C THR A 87 -8.88 0.81 0.29
N SER A 88 -9.55 1.13 -0.82
CA SER A 88 -10.62 0.30 -1.35
C SER A 88 -10.10 -0.69 -2.39
N PHE A 89 -10.39 -1.97 -2.16
CA PHE A 89 -10.26 -3.08 -3.09
C PHE A 89 -11.64 -3.75 -3.32
N ALA A 90 -12.73 -3.01 -3.11
CA ALA A 90 -14.07 -3.57 -3.24
C ALA A 90 -14.31 -4.14 -4.65
N GLY A 91 -14.69 -5.42 -4.74
CA GLY A 91 -14.88 -6.12 -6.00
C GLY A 91 -13.61 -6.26 -6.85
N ALA A 92 -12.43 -5.97 -6.30
CA ALA A 92 -11.17 -6.17 -7.01
C ALA A 92 -10.86 -7.66 -7.21
N THR A 93 -10.10 -7.97 -8.25
CA THR A 93 -9.49 -9.29 -8.45
C THR A 93 -8.00 -9.16 -8.17
N ALA A 94 -7.51 -9.76 -7.09
CA ALA A 94 -6.12 -9.70 -6.65
C ALA A 94 -5.56 -11.10 -6.35
N ARG A 95 -5.82 -12.04 -7.27
CA ARG A 95 -5.37 -13.43 -7.14
C ARG A 95 -3.87 -13.52 -7.18
N GLY A 96 -3.27 -14.24 -6.23
CA GLY A 96 -1.82 -14.41 -6.14
C GLY A 96 -1.05 -13.11 -5.91
N ALA A 97 -1.73 -12.02 -5.54
CA ALA A 97 -1.07 -10.75 -5.21
C ALA A 97 -0.27 -10.89 -3.91
N ASN A 98 0.82 -10.14 -3.81
CA ASN A 98 1.68 -10.14 -2.64
C ASN A 98 1.40 -8.91 -1.76
N PHE A 99 0.72 -9.11 -0.64
CA PHE A 99 0.45 -8.12 0.40
C PHE A 99 1.28 -8.38 1.67
N SER A 100 2.33 -9.20 1.59
CA SER A 100 3.10 -9.56 2.78
C SER A 100 3.67 -8.32 3.48
N GLY A 101 3.47 -8.23 4.80
CA GLY A 101 3.90 -7.09 5.61
C GLY A 101 3.24 -5.75 5.26
N ALA A 102 2.18 -5.72 4.44
CA ALA A 102 1.47 -4.48 4.11
C ALA A 102 0.62 -3.99 5.28
N ASP A 103 0.50 -2.67 5.42
CA ASP A 103 -0.44 -2.03 6.34
C ASP A 103 -1.75 -1.76 5.60
N LEU A 104 -2.75 -2.61 5.86
CA LEU A 104 -4.08 -2.61 5.26
C LEU A 104 -5.18 -2.21 6.28
N HIS A 105 -4.79 -1.65 7.43
CA HIS A 105 -5.73 -1.26 8.47
C HIS A 105 -6.93 -0.48 7.91
N GLY A 106 -8.15 -0.94 8.23
CA GLY A 106 -9.40 -0.31 7.80
C GLY A 106 -9.66 -0.36 6.29
N ALA A 107 -8.94 -1.16 5.52
CA ALA A 107 -9.18 -1.32 4.09
C ALA A 107 -10.54 -1.99 3.79
N ILE A 108 -11.02 -1.89 2.56
CA ILE A 108 -12.30 -2.45 2.11
C ILE A 108 -12.04 -3.51 1.04
N PHE A 109 -12.31 -4.76 1.37
CA PHE A 109 -12.12 -5.94 0.49
C PHE A 109 -13.45 -6.59 0.07
N THR A 110 -14.57 -5.94 0.39
CA THR A 110 -15.91 -6.47 0.16
C THR A 110 -16.09 -6.98 -1.27
N GLN A 111 -16.56 -8.23 -1.43
CA GLN A 111 -16.79 -8.89 -2.72
C GLN A 111 -15.54 -9.04 -3.61
N GLY A 112 -14.34 -8.84 -3.08
CA GLY A 112 -13.09 -9.04 -3.80
C GLY A 112 -12.68 -10.51 -3.90
N SER A 113 -11.80 -10.83 -4.85
CA SER A 113 -11.19 -12.16 -5.00
C SER A 113 -9.69 -12.06 -4.75
N PHE A 114 -9.25 -12.64 -3.63
CA PHE A 114 -7.87 -12.64 -3.16
C PHE A 114 -7.31 -14.06 -3.08
N SER A 115 -7.90 -15.00 -3.83
CA SER A 115 -7.46 -16.40 -3.78
C SER A 115 -5.96 -16.53 -4.08
N ASP A 116 -5.29 -17.39 -3.31
CA ASP A 116 -3.85 -17.66 -3.39
C ASP A 116 -2.95 -16.43 -3.14
N ALA A 117 -3.48 -15.31 -2.62
CA ALA A 117 -2.70 -14.13 -2.27
C ALA A 117 -1.89 -14.35 -0.98
N ASP A 118 -0.78 -13.62 -0.85
CA ASP A 118 0.08 -13.64 0.33
C ASP A 118 -0.17 -12.41 1.21
N PHE A 119 -0.72 -12.63 2.41
CA PHE A 119 -0.93 -11.63 3.45
C PHE A 119 -0.11 -11.92 4.71
N SER A 120 0.98 -12.70 4.58
CA SER A 120 1.83 -12.99 5.72
C SER A 120 2.35 -11.73 6.38
N ASP A 121 2.32 -11.68 7.71
CA ASP A 121 2.75 -10.54 8.52
C ASP A 121 2.01 -9.21 8.21
N ALA A 122 0.91 -9.23 7.44
CA ALA A 122 0.14 -8.03 7.11
C ALA A 122 -0.74 -7.57 8.27
N ASP A 123 -0.98 -6.25 8.35
CA ASP A 123 -1.98 -5.67 9.25
C ASP A 123 -3.31 -5.50 8.51
N LEU A 124 -4.23 -6.42 8.77
CA LEU A 124 -5.61 -6.43 8.28
C LEU A 124 -6.62 -5.96 9.35
N SER A 125 -6.17 -5.30 10.41
CA SER A 125 -7.05 -4.87 11.51
C SER A 125 -8.18 -3.98 10.98
N ASP A 126 -9.40 -4.20 11.48
CA ASP A 126 -10.62 -3.46 11.14
C ASP A 126 -11.00 -3.47 9.65
N VAL A 127 -10.50 -4.43 8.86
CA VAL A 127 -10.83 -4.58 7.44
C VAL A 127 -12.27 -5.05 7.25
N LEU A 128 -12.97 -4.44 6.28
CA LEU A 128 -14.26 -4.92 5.81
C LEU A 128 -14.05 -5.88 4.64
N MET A 129 -14.31 -7.19 4.85
CA MET A 129 -14.07 -8.22 3.84
C MET A 129 -15.28 -9.12 3.58
N ASP A 130 -16.50 -8.56 3.75
CA ASP A 130 -17.73 -9.32 3.51
C ASP A 130 -17.80 -9.92 2.11
N ARG A 131 -18.16 -11.19 2.01
CA ARG A 131 -18.34 -11.93 0.76
C ARG A 131 -17.09 -11.92 -0.13
N ALA A 132 -15.91 -11.82 0.47
CA ALA A 132 -14.63 -11.89 -0.23
C ALA A 132 -14.11 -13.33 -0.28
N ASP A 133 -13.30 -13.62 -1.28
CA ASP A 133 -12.69 -14.93 -1.49
C ASP A 133 -11.21 -14.90 -1.07
N PHE A 134 -10.92 -15.51 0.08
CA PHE A 134 -9.57 -15.73 0.62
C PHE A 134 -9.15 -17.20 0.53
N THR A 135 -9.69 -17.93 -0.42
CA THR A 135 -9.35 -19.35 -0.62
C THR A 135 -7.85 -19.50 -0.91
N GLY A 136 -7.17 -20.38 -0.17
CA GLY A 136 -5.75 -20.68 -0.37
C GLY A 136 -4.79 -19.55 0.00
N THR A 137 -5.24 -18.48 0.65
CA THR A 137 -4.37 -17.36 1.06
C THR A 137 -3.38 -17.77 2.15
N ASN A 138 -2.24 -17.10 2.17
CA ASN A 138 -1.30 -17.15 3.28
C ASN A 138 -1.58 -15.98 4.25
N LEU A 139 -2.11 -16.29 5.42
CA LEU A 139 -2.39 -15.35 6.52
C LEU A 139 -1.45 -15.59 7.72
N THR A 140 -0.32 -16.25 7.51
CA THR A 140 0.65 -16.54 8.58
C THR A 140 1.07 -15.26 9.29
N ASN A 141 0.93 -15.21 10.62
CA ASN A 141 1.23 -14.06 11.48
C ASN A 141 0.43 -12.78 11.19
N ALA A 142 -0.57 -12.81 10.31
CA ALA A 142 -1.37 -11.63 10.00
C ALA A 142 -2.20 -11.17 11.21
N LEU A 143 -2.48 -9.87 11.27
CA LEU A 143 -3.39 -9.26 12.23
C LEU A 143 -4.78 -9.13 11.59
N LEU A 144 -5.77 -9.86 12.10
CA LEU A 144 -7.15 -9.81 11.63
C LEU A 144 -8.10 -9.34 12.75
N ASN A 145 -7.57 -8.53 13.67
CA ASN A 145 -8.35 -8.03 14.79
C ASN A 145 -9.52 -7.17 14.31
N GLY A 146 -10.72 -7.45 14.79
CA GLY A 146 -11.90 -6.65 14.48
C GLY A 146 -12.37 -6.72 13.03
N VAL A 147 -11.88 -7.64 12.20
CA VAL A 147 -12.34 -7.79 10.81
C VAL A 147 -13.81 -8.18 10.74
N ILE A 148 -14.50 -7.71 9.70
CA ILE A 148 -15.87 -8.14 9.38
C ILE A 148 -15.83 -8.97 8.09
N ALA A 149 -16.08 -10.28 8.20
CA ALA A 149 -15.87 -11.25 7.13
C ALA A 149 -17.09 -12.14 6.87
N SER A 150 -18.29 -11.61 7.06
CA SER A 150 -19.52 -12.38 6.84
C SER A 150 -19.69 -12.82 5.39
N GLY A 151 -19.93 -14.10 5.16
CA GLY A 151 -20.07 -14.69 3.83
C GLY A 151 -18.78 -14.80 3.04
N SER A 152 -17.62 -14.63 3.68
CA SER A 152 -16.32 -14.79 3.05
C SER A 152 -15.84 -16.23 3.10
N SER A 153 -14.86 -16.59 2.30
CA SER A 153 -14.29 -17.95 2.27
C SER A 153 -12.81 -17.91 2.66
N PHE A 154 -12.44 -18.69 3.67
CA PHE A 154 -11.05 -18.94 4.07
C PHE A 154 -10.65 -20.40 3.79
N ALA A 155 -11.28 -21.05 2.83
CA ALA A 155 -11.03 -22.44 2.53
C ALA A 155 -9.56 -22.66 2.13
N GLY A 156 -8.84 -23.51 2.89
CA GLY A 156 -7.42 -23.81 2.61
C GLY A 156 -6.44 -22.68 2.89
N ALA A 157 -6.88 -21.62 3.57
CA ALA A 157 -5.96 -20.55 4.02
C ALA A 157 -5.01 -21.05 5.11
N SER A 158 -3.75 -20.61 5.07
CA SER A 158 -2.77 -20.84 6.13
C SER A 158 -2.90 -19.73 7.16
N ILE A 159 -3.13 -20.10 8.44
CA ILE A 159 -3.41 -19.15 9.52
C ILE A 159 -2.48 -19.29 10.72
N GLU A 160 -1.34 -19.95 10.58
CA GLU A 160 -0.39 -20.13 11.68
C GLU A 160 0.05 -18.78 12.25
N GLY A 161 -0.12 -18.58 13.54
CA GLY A 161 0.22 -17.32 14.20
C GLY A 161 -0.69 -16.14 13.84
N ALA A 162 -1.77 -16.32 13.08
CA ALA A 162 -2.71 -15.22 12.80
C ALA A 162 -3.55 -14.86 14.04
N ASP A 163 -3.87 -13.59 14.21
CA ASP A 163 -4.69 -13.09 15.31
C ASP A 163 -6.06 -12.63 14.82
N PHE A 164 -7.11 -13.35 15.20
CA PHE A 164 -8.52 -13.09 14.86
C PHE A 164 -9.32 -12.49 16.02
N SER A 165 -8.66 -11.87 17.00
CA SER A 165 -9.35 -11.27 18.14
C SER A 165 -10.45 -10.32 17.69
N ASP A 166 -11.64 -10.43 18.28
CA ASP A 166 -12.80 -9.60 17.94
C ASP A 166 -13.28 -9.68 16.46
N ALA A 167 -12.80 -10.67 15.70
CA ALA A 167 -13.21 -10.88 14.32
C ALA A 167 -14.66 -11.40 14.22
N LEU A 168 -15.42 -10.83 13.28
CA LEU A 168 -16.77 -11.30 12.96
C LEU A 168 -16.73 -12.27 11.77
N LEU A 169 -16.62 -13.56 12.06
CA LEU A 169 -16.57 -14.66 11.11
C LEU A 169 -17.88 -15.45 11.15
N ASP A 170 -18.21 -16.13 10.04
CA ASP A 170 -19.27 -17.11 10.04
C ASP A 170 -18.88 -18.34 10.88
N ARG A 171 -19.85 -18.90 11.60
CA ARG A 171 -19.61 -20.04 12.49
C ARG A 171 -18.97 -21.23 11.79
N ASP A 172 -19.33 -21.47 10.54
CA ASP A 172 -18.78 -22.61 9.77
C ASP A 172 -17.30 -22.38 9.41
N ASP A 173 -16.88 -21.12 9.22
CA ASP A 173 -15.49 -20.75 9.00
C ASP A 173 -14.69 -20.90 10.28
N VAL A 174 -15.18 -20.42 11.41
CA VAL A 174 -14.53 -20.62 12.72
C VAL A 174 -14.28 -22.10 12.96
N VAL A 175 -15.32 -22.96 12.78
CA VAL A 175 -15.16 -24.41 12.97
C VAL A 175 -14.09 -25.02 12.04
N ARG A 176 -13.95 -24.51 10.82
CA ARG A 176 -12.91 -24.98 9.88
C ARG A 176 -11.54 -24.48 10.32
N LEU A 177 -11.40 -23.19 10.57
CA LEU A 177 -10.14 -22.55 10.97
C LEU A 177 -9.60 -23.13 12.28
N CYS A 178 -10.47 -23.44 13.26
CA CYS A 178 -10.09 -24.07 14.52
C CYS A 178 -9.38 -25.44 14.36
N ARG A 179 -9.51 -26.11 13.23
CA ARG A 179 -8.80 -27.39 12.99
C ARG A 179 -7.32 -27.18 12.77
N ASP A 180 -6.99 -26.06 12.10
CA ASP A 180 -5.63 -25.75 11.67
C ASP A 180 -5.04 -24.56 12.45
N ALA A 181 -5.75 -24.11 13.53
CA ALA A 181 -5.34 -23.00 14.35
C ALA A 181 -4.14 -23.40 15.25
N GLU A 182 -2.95 -22.98 14.85
CA GLU A 182 -1.68 -23.20 15.54
C GLU A 182 -0.87 -21.89 15.62
N GLY A 183 0.16 -21.89 16.43
CA GLY A 183 1.08 -20.77 16.57
C GLY A 183 0.57 -19.65 17.50
N VAL A 184 1.44 -18.67 17.68
CA VAL A 184 1.23 -17.46 18.51
C VAL A 184 1.64 -16.27 17.66
N ASN A 185 0.79 -15.26 17.59
CA ASN A 185 1.10 -14.06 16.84
C ASN A 185 2.32 -13.34 17.41
N PRO A 186 3.35 -13.06 16.61
CA PRO A 186 4.58 -12.45 17.10
C PRO A 186 4.41 -10.99 17.55
N THR A 187 3.36 -10.32 17.09
CA THR A 187 3.08 -8.91 17.41
C THR A 187 2.22 -8.78 18.66
N THR A 188 1.13 -9.55 18.75
CA THR A 188 0.16 -9.46 19.86
C THR A 188 0.45 -10.42 20.99
N GLY A 189 1.18 -11.51 20.73
CA GLY A 189 1.43 -12.59 21.71
C GLY A 189 0.21 -13.47 21.96
N ILE A 190 -0.86 -13.35 21.17
CA ILE A 190 -2.09 -14.13 21.30
C ILE A 190 -1.97 -15.40 20.45
N ALA A 191 -2.36 -16.54 20.99
CA ALA A 191 -2.39 -17.77 20.22
C ALA A 191 -3.57 -17.73 19.22
N THR A 192 -3.33 -18.17 17.98
CA THR A 192 -4.37 -18.21 16.93
C THR A 192 -5.62 -18.94 17.41
N ARG A 193 -5.44 -20.02 18.14
CA ARG A 193 -6.54 -20.81 18.68
C ARG A 193 -7.38 -20.04 19.70
N ASP A 194 -6.71 -19.23 20.54
CA ASP A 194 -7.39 -18.43 21.56
C ASP A 194 -8.13 -17.25 20.92
N SER A 195 -7.55 -16.62 19.90
CA SER A 195 -8.19 -15.51 19.18
C SER A 195 -9.44 -15.92 18.39
N LEU A 196 -9.53 -17.19 17.97
CA LEU A 196 -10.71 -17.80 17.31
C LEU A 196 -11.74 -18.36 18.29
N GLU A 197 -11.47 -18.29 19.60
CA GLU A 197 -12.32 -18.86 20.66
C GLU A 197 -12.60 -20.38 20.47
N CYS A 198 -11.60 -21.10 19.94
CA CYS A 198 -11.67 -22.55 19.75
C CYS A 198 -11.75 -23.29 21.10
#